data_65eb13e566044e5fa18e5951ad4a467d
#
_entry.id   65eb13e566044e5fa18e5951ad4a467d
#
_cell.length_a   1.000
_cell.length_b   1.000
_cell.length_c   1.000
_cell.angle_alpha   90.00
_cell.angle_beta   90.00
_cell.angle_gamma   90.00
#
_symmetry.space_group_name_H-M   'P 1'
#
loop_
_entity.id
_entity.type
_entity.pdbx_description
1 polymer ?
#
loop_
_entity_poly.entity_id
_entity_poly.type
_entity_poly.pdbx_seq_one_letter_code
_entity_poly.pdbx_strand_id
1 'polypeptide(L)' 'MKNKMKVRNTLTTIDGTLYENDIVFVEGTEKNGDLRVKDSMGRIWFLNEEMLK' A
#
# COMPACT_ATOMS: atom_id res chain seq x y z
N MET A 1 15.66 6.24 0.93
CA MET A 1 15.02 5.48 2.00
C MET A 1 13.56 5.20 1.65
N LYS A 2 13.09 4.01 1.99
CA LYS A 2 11.68 3.67 1.77
C LYS A 2 10.83 4.24 2.88
N ASN A 3 9.69 4.79 2.50
CA ASN A 3 8.73 5.31 3.48
C ASN A 3 7.85 4.17 3.97
N LYS A 4 7.84 3.98 5.27
CA LYS A 4 7.04 2.95 5.91
C LYS A 4 5.70 3.55 6.31
N MET A 5 4.61 2.91 5.93
CA MET A 5 3.26 3.38 6.23
C MET A 5 2.39 2.20 6.65
N LYS A 6 1.24 2.50 7.19
CA LYS A 6 0.26 1.49 7.59
C LYS A 6 -1.00 1.62 6.74
N VAL A 7 -1.64 0.49 6.48
CA VAL A 7 -2.92 0.47 5.80
C VAL A 7 -3.99 1.00 6.76
N ARG A 8 -4.75 1.99 6.29
CA ARG A 8 -5.77 2.64 7.13
C ARG A 8 -6.99 1.75 7.36
N ASN A 9 -7.47 1.13 6.29
CA ASN A 9 -8.64 0.26 6.34
C ASN A 9 -8.35 -1.01 5.55
N THR A 10 -8.94 -2.12 5.99
CA THR A 10 -8.78 -3.39 5.27
C THR A 10 -9.26 -3.24 3.82
N LEU A 11 -8.44 -3.68 2.88
CA LEU A 11 -8.73 -3.63 1.46
C LEU A 11 -8.71 -5.03 0.89
N THR A 12 -9.83 -5.46 0.31
CA THR A 12 -9.94 -6.78 -0.33
C THR A 12 -9.99 -6.59 -1.84
N THR A 13 -9.11 -7.31 -2.56
CA THR A 13 -9.09 -7.29 -4.01
C THR A 13 -9.06 -8.72 -4.52
N ILE A 14 -9.22 -8.89 -5.85
CA ILE A 14 -9.13 -10.22 -6.46
C ILE A 14 -7.73 -10.82 -6.30
N ASP A 15 -6.72 -9.99 -6.07
CA ASP A 15 -5.32 -10.44 -5.91
C ASP A 15 -4.97 -10.73 -4.45
N GLY A 16 -5.86 -10.44 -3.53
CA GLY A 16 -5.61 -10.68 -2.11
C GLY A 16 -6.15 -9.56 -1.24
N THR A 17 -5.77 -9.58 0.03
CA THR A 17 -6.27 -8.64 1.02
C THR A 17 -5.12 -7.98 1.75
N LEU A 18 -5.22 -6.65 1.92
CA LEU A 18 -4.38 -5.88 2.84
C LEU A 18 -5.25 -5.57 4.05
N TYR A 19 -4.77 -5.91 5.22
CA TYR A 19 -5.53 -5.70 6.45
C TYR A 19 -5.19 -4.36 7.09
N GLU A 20 -6.14 -3.83 7.83
CA GLU A 20 -5.93 -2.60 8.59
C GLU A 20 -4.68 -2.75 9.46
N ASN A 21 -3.85 -1.71 9.46
CA ASN A 21 -2.58 -1.64 10.21
C ASN A 21 -1.44 -2.50 9.63
N ASP A 22 -1.66 -3.15 8.48
CA ASP A 22 -0.56 -3.83 7.81
C ASP A 22 0.51 -2.82 7.42
N ILE A 23 1.76 -3.22 7.56
CA ILE A 23 2.90 -2.37 7.23
C ILE A 23 3.22 -2.51 5.75
N VAL A 24 3.35 -1.37 5.07
CA VAL A 24 3.77 -1.33 3.66
C VAL A 24 4.87 -0.30 3.50
N PHE A 25 5.64 -0.45 2.43
CA PHE A 25 6.75 0.46 2.11
C PHE A 25 6.46 1.15 0.78
N VAL A 26 6.46 2.47 0.79
CA VAL A 26 6.19 3.25 -0.42
C VAL A 26 7.43 3.19 -1.31
N GLU A 27 7.25 2.69 -2.54
CA GLU A 27 8.33 2.57 -3.52
C GLU A 27 8.34 3.73 -4.52
N GLY A 28 7.19 4.37 -4.75
CA GLY A 28 7.11 5.46 -5.69
C GLY A 28 5.69 5.94 -5.87
N THR A 29 5.53 6.93 -6.76
CA THR A 29 4.23 7.52 -7.09
C THR A 29 3.94 7.29 -8.57
N GLU A 30 2.72 6.86 -8.89
CA GLU A 30 2.31 6.66 -10.26
C GLU A 30 1.80 7.98 -10.86
N LYS A 31 1.68 8.02 -12.20
CA LYS A 31 1.25 9.23 -12.90
C LYS A 31 -0.12 9.70 -12.49
N ASN A 32 -1.01 8.77 -12.11
CA ASN A 32 -2.37 9.10 -11.70
C ASN A 32 -2.46 9.53 -10.23
N GLY A 33 -1.33 9.61 -9.52
CA GLY A 33 -1.30 10.02 -8.13
C GLY A 33 -1.35 8.89 -7.12
N ASP A 34 -1.54 7.65 -7.58
CA ASP A 34 -1.52 6.51 -6.68
C ASP A 34 -0.10 6.22 -6.21
N LEU A 35 0.02 5.67 -5.02
CA LEU A 35 1.30 5.25 -4.48
C LEU A 35 1.54 3.78 -4.81
N ARG A 36 2.76 3.49 -5.27
CA ARG A 36 3.18 2.11 -5.46
C ARG A 36 3.85 1.67 -4.18
N VAL A 37 3.28 0.65 -3.53
CA VAL A 37 3.77 0.19 -2.23
C VAL A 37 4.05 -1.31 -2.30
N LYS A 38 4.94 -1.76 -1.43
CA LYS A 38 5.28 -3.17 -1.29
C LYS A 38 4.91 -3.62 0.12
N ASP A 39 4.19 -4.74 0.21
CA ASP A 39 3.82 -5.28 1.51
C ASP A 39 4.95 -6.15 2.08
N SER A 40 4.72 -6.70 3.27
CA SER A 40 5.73 -7.51 3.96
C SER A 40 6.04 -8.82 3.25
N MET A 41 5.19 -9.24 2.34
CA MET A 41 5.39 -10.46 1.57
C MET A 41 6.04 -10.20 0.21
N GLY A 42 6.35 -8.93 -0.08
CA GLY A 42 7.02 -8.56 -1.31
C GLY A 42 6.08 -8.27 -2.48
N ARG A 43 4.78 -8.27 -2.26
CA ARG A 43 3.81 -7.98 -3.32
C ARG A 43 3.65 -6.49 -3.49
N ILE A 44 3.52 -6.05 -4.75
CA ILE A 44 3.32 -4.64 -5.08
C ILE A 44 1.83 -4.33 -5.13
N TRP A 45 1.47 -3.19 -4.55
CA TRP A 45 0.09 -2.68 -4.56
C TRP A 45 0.09 -1.25 -5.02
N PHE A 46 -1.02 -0.83 -5.65
CA PHE A 46 -1.22 0.57 -6.07
C PHE A 46 -2.37 1.11 -5.25
N LEU A 47 -2.06 2.02 -4.33
CA LEU A 47 -3.04 2.52 -3.37
C LEU A 47 -3.10 4.04 -3.40
N ASN A 48 -4.30 4.58 -3.17
CA ASN A 48 -4.47 6.00 -2.95
C ASN A 48 -3.88 6.35 -1.58
N GLU A 49 -3.26 7.53 -1.46
CA GLU A 49 -2.63 7.92 -0.19
C GLU A 49 -3.62 7.97 0.97
N GLU A 50 -4.92 8.17 0.68
CA GLU A 50 -5.95 8.16 1.71
C GLU A 50 -6.14 6.79 2.34
N MET A 51 -5.67 5.73 1.68
CA MET A 51 -5.75 4.36 2.19
C MET A 51 -4.61 4.04 3.14
N LEU A 52 -3.70 4.97 3.35
CA LEU A 52 -2.52 4.78 4.18
C LEU A 52 -2.49 5.82 5.30
N LYS A 53 -1.78 5.50 6.36
CA LYS A 53 -1.61 6.42 7.50
C LYS A 53 -0.22 6.28 8.13
#